data_02795c68fb1e9ccf535535489e7b084c
#
_entry.id   02795c68fb1e9ccf535535489e7b084c
#
_cell.length_a   1.000
_cell.length_b   1.000
_cell.length_c   1.000
_cell.angle_alpha   90.00
_cell.angle_beta   90.00
_cell.angle_gamma   90.00
#
_symmetry.space_group_name_H-M   'P 1'
#
loop_
_entity.id
_entity.type
_entity.pdbx_description
1 polymer ?
#
loop_
_entity_poly.entity_id
_entity_poly.type
_entity_poly.pdbx_seq_one_letter_code
_entity_poly.pdbx_strand_id
1 'polypeptide(L)'
;RAFLDSLPKEEAKDCYMVLKTEKVTSAGTDLPKVKEYFFDENYKDNVIFIEQKLSEQQLNWLYNLADVHILLTSNEGWGLANTEAMLAGTPIIANVTGGMQDQMRFIDENGEWFTPSADVPSNHRGTYKEHGEWAFPVYPTSRSIQGSPPTPYIYDDRCRWEDAMDRIEECYKLGRKELKRRGLKGRDWALSDEAGFTSKHQAQKVISAFDELFDTWEPREKYEVVKANEYKGQFLNHKIIY
;
A
#
# COMPACT_ATOMS: atom_id res chain seq x y z
N ARG A 1 -19.29 -7.64 -6.57
CA ARG A 1 -20.65 -7.99 -6.87
C ARG A 1 -21.50 -6.73 -7.14
N ALA A 2 -21.64 -5.81 -6.18
CA ALA A 2 -22.48 -4.63 -6.32
C ALA A 2 -22.21 -3.83 -7.62
N PHE A 3 -20.93 -3.70 -8.01
CA PHE A 3 -20.55 -3.08 -9.27
C PHE A 3 -21.13 -3.83 -10.49
N LEU A 4 -21.01 -5.17 -10.54
CA LEU A 4 -21.57 -5.96 -11.63
C LEU A 4 -23.12 -5.84 -11.70
N ASP A 5 -23.78 -5.77 -10.54
CA ASP A 5 -25.22 -5.58 -10.47
C ASP A 5 -25.69 -4.20 -10.96
N SER A 6 -24.81 -3.20 -10.92
CA SER A 6 -25.11 -1.84 -11.40
C SER A 6 -25.01 -1.70 -12.92
N LEU A 7 -24.40 -2.68 -13.60
CA LEU A 7 -24.18 -2.67 -15.05
C LEU A 7 -25.29 -3.40 -15.80
N PRO A 8 -25.53 -3.06 -17.08
CA PRO A 8 -26.27 -3.92 -18.00
C PRO A 8 -25.61 -5.31 -18.07
N LYS A 9 -26.40 -6.37 -18.13
CA LYS A 9 -25.88 -7.76 -18.13
C LYS A 9 -24.82 -8.02 -19.21
N GLU A 10 -24.98 -7.40 -20.37
CA GLU A 10 -24.04 -7.55 -21.50
C GLU A 10 -22.69 -6.91 -21.20
N GLU A 11 -22.65 -5.84 -20.42
CA GLU A 11 -21.41 -5.18 -19.99
C GLU A 11 -20.78 -5.90 -18.79
N ALA A 12 -21.60 -6.33 -17.82
CA ALA A 12 -21.14 -7.01 -16.61
C ALA A 12 -20.35 -8.30 -16.94
N LYS A 13 -20.75 -9.06 -17.97
CA LYS A 13 -20.07 -10.31 -18.36
C LYS A 13 -18.65 -10.11 -18.86
N ASP A 14 -18.30 -8.90 -19.30
CA ASP A 14 -16.97 -8.56 -19.80
C ASP A 14 -16.07 -7.91 -18.73
N CYS A 15 -16.57 -7.79 -17.49
CA CYS A 15 -15.82 -7.28 -16.35
C CYS A 15 -15.27 -8.42 -15.48
N TYR A 16 -13.96 -8.47 -15.27
CA TYR A 16 -13.31 -9.55 -14.54
C TYR A 16 -12.51 -9.02 -13.34
N MET A 17 -12.58 -9.78 -12.22
CA MET A 17 -11.66 -9.62 -11.10
C MET A 17 -10.67 -10.78 -11.11
N VAL A 18 -9.38 -10.48 -11.23
CA VAL A 18 -8.31 -11.47 -11.19
C VAL A 18 -7.60 -11.38 -9.85
N LEU A 19 -7.59 -12.46 -9.10
CA LEU A 19 -6.96 -12.59 -7.79
C LEU A 19 -5.73 -13.50 -7.89
N LYS A 20 -4.53 -12.89 -7.82
CA LYS A 20 -3.26 -13.62 -7.73
C LYS A 20 -2.97 -13.93 -6.27
N THR A 21 -3.42 -15.08 -5.80
CA THR A 21 -3.34 -15.46 -4.38
C THR A 21 -3.50 -16.97 -4.19
N GLU A 22 -3.09 -17.48 -3.04
CA GLU A 22 -3.55 -18.79 -2.56
C GLU A 22 -5.01 -18.67 -2.15
N LYS A 23 -5.84 -19.61 -2.60
CA LYS A 23 -7.29 -19.58 -2.35
C LYS A 23 -7.67 -19.84 -0.90
N VAL A 24 -6.89 -20.73 -0.24
CA VAL A 24 -7.13 -21.13 1.15
C VAL A 24 -5.79 -21.21 1.87
N THR A 25 -5.65 -20.47 2.96
CA THR A 25 -4.47 -20.49 3.82
C THR A 25 -4.88 -20.70 5.28
N SER A 26 -3.94 -21.12 6.12
CA SER A 26 -4.21 -21.33 7.56
C SER A 26 -4.57 -20.05 8.32
N ALA A 27 -4.19 -18.90 7.80
CA ALA A 27 -4.41 -17.58 8.43
C ALA A 27 -5.37 -16.68 7.62
N GLY A 28 -5.82 -17.14 6.46
CA GLY A 28 -6.65 -16.36 5.54
C GLY A 28 -8.09 -16.86 5.47
N THR A 29 -8.89 -16.12 4.72
CA THR A 29 -10.27 -16.48 4.41
C THR A 29 -10.32 -17.57 3.33
N ASP A 30 -11.30 -18.47 3.40
CA ASP A 30 -11.64 -19.44 2.34
C ASP A 30 -12.28 -18.66 1.16
N LEU A 31 -11.45 -18.24 0.22
CA LEU A 31 -11.90 -17.42 -0.91
C LEU A 31 -12.87 -18.14 -1.87
N PRO A 32 -12.73 -19.44 -2.16
CA PRO A 32 -13.75 -20.21 -2.89
C PRO A 32 -15.14 -20.10 -2.27
N LYS A 33 -15.26 -20.25 -0.95
CA LYS A 33 -16.54 -20.09 -0.25
C LYS A 33 -17.08 -18.69 -0.27
N VAL A 34 -16.20 -17.69 -0.13
CA VAL A 34 -16.60 -16.28 -0.30
C VAL A 34 -17.13 -16.03 -1.72
N LYS A 35 -16.43 -16.57 -2.74
CA LYS A 35 -16.90 -16.50 -4.12
C LYS A 35 -18.26 -17.15 -4.29
N GLU A 36 -18.45 -18.36 -3.80
CA GLU A 36 -19.72 -19.10 -3.85
C GLU A 36 -20.87 -18.33 -3.18
N TYR A 37 -20.58 -17.67 -2.05
CA TYR A 37 -21.57 -16.90 -1.30
C TYR A 37 -22.03 -15.63 -2.00
N PHE A 38 -21.11 -14.90 -2.62
CA PHE A 38 -21.40 -13.58 -3.19
C PHE A 38 -21.65 -13.60 -4.71
N PHE A 39 -21.20 -14.62 -5.45
CA PHE A 39 -21.27 -14.70 -6.90
C PHE A 39 -22.06 -15.94 -7.32
N ASP A 40 -23.31 -15.72 -7.79
CA ASP A 40 -24.18 -16.74 -8.33
C ASP A 40 -23.74 -17.18 -9.75
N GLU A 41 -24.54 -18.04 -10.37
CA GLU A 41 -24.30 -18.57 -11.71
C GLU A 41 -24.13 -17.50 -12.80
N ASN A 42 -24.65 -16.27 -12.59
CA ASN A 42 -24.49 -15.20 -13.57
C ASN A 42 -23.09 -14.58 -13.56
N TYR A 43 -22.39 -14.58 -12.38
CA TYR A 43 -21.13 -13.86 -12.19
C TYR A 43 -19.97 -14.69 -11.65
N LYS A 44 -20.19 -16.00 -11.42
CA LYS A 44 -19.14 -16.86 -10.87
C LYS A 44 -17.86 -16.87 -11.73
N ASP A 45 -18.00 -16.73 -13.04
CA ASP A 45 -16.87 -16.76 -13.97
C ASP A 45 -16.16 -15.40 -14.09
N ASN A 46 -16.75 -14.33 -13.54
CA ASN A 46 -16.14 -13.00 -13.50
C ASN A 46 -15.02 -12.88 -12.43
N VAL A 47 -14.90 -13.87 -11.53
CA VAL A 47 -13.82 -13.92 -10.51
C VAL A 47 -12.88 -15.08 -10.82
N ILE A 48 -11.64 -14.73 -11.14
CA ILE A 48 -10.60 -15.65 -11.59
C ILE A 48 -9.49 -15.72 -10.52
N PHE A 49 -9.11 -16.94 -10.10
CA PHE A 49 -7.99 -17.17 -9.20
C PHE A 49 -6.77 -17.68 -9.97
N ILE A 50 -5.62 -17.09 -9.69
CA ILE A 50 -4.30 -17.54 -10.17
C ILE A 50 -3.46 -17.96 -8.97
N GLU A 51 -3.31 -19.26 -8.73
CA GLU A 51 -2.53 -19.80 -7.61
C GLU A 51 -1.09 -20.13 -8.00
N GLN A 52 -0.86 -20.52 -9.27
CA GLN A 52 0.48 -20.85 -9.71
C GLN A 52 1.47 -19.69 -9.55
N LYS A 53 2.71 -20.02 -9.18
CA LYS A 53 3.78 -19.05 -9.14
C LYS A 53 4.02 -18.51 -10.55
N LEU A 54 3.96 -17.19 -10.70
CA LEU A 54 4.26 -16.50 -11.95
C LEU A 54 5.73 -16.07 -11.95
N SER A 55 6.36 -16.07 -13.13
CA SER A 55 7.62 -15.38 -13.34
C SER A 55 7.42 -13.87 -13.30
N GLU A 56 8.49 -13.09 -13.10
CA GLU A 56 8.44 -11.63 -13.14
C GLU A 56 7.80 -11.09 -14.43
N GLN A 57 8.15 -11.70 -15.56
CA GLN A 57 7.57 -11.34 -16.84
C GLN A 57 6.07 -11.63 -16.93
N GLN A 58 5.61 -12.78 -16.42
CA GLN A 58 4.20 -13.13 -16.39
C GLN A 58 3.41 -12.20 -15.44
N LEU A 59 4.01 -11.84 -14.33
CA LEU A 59 3.41 -10.88 -13.39
C LEU A 59 3.30 -9.49 -14.02
N ASN A 60 4.34 -9.04 -14.72
CA ASN A 60 4.29 -7.79 -15.48
C ASN A 60 3.21 -7.82 -16.58
N TRP A 61 3.03 -8.95 -17.29
CA TRP A 61 1.92 -9.07 -18.24
C TRP A 61 0.56 -8.96 -17.56
N LEU A 62 0.41 -9.56 -16.37
CA LEU A 62 -0.84 -9.50 -15.60
C LEU A 62 -1.18 -8.05 -15.23
N TYR A 63 -0.21 -7.26 -14.74
CA TYR A 63 -0.43 -5.85 -14.47
C TYR A 63 -0.78 -5.05 -15.74
N ASN A 64 -0.08 -5.30 -16.85
CA ASN A 64 -0.37 -4.62 -18.12
C ASN A 64 -1.73 -4.99 -18.72
N LEU A 65 -2.26 -6.18 -18.42
CA LEU A 65 -3.58 -6.62 -18.85
C LEU A 65 -4.71 -5.92 -18.08
N ALA A 66 -4.46 -5.58 -16.80
CA ALA A 66 -5.46 -4.98 -15.94
C ALA A 66 -5.74 -3.53 -16.33
N ASP A 67 -7.01 -3.13 -16.31
CA ASP A 67 -7.42 -1.73 -16.47
C ASP A 67 -7.12 -0.92 -15.21
N VAL A 68 -7.17 -1.56 -14.03
CA VAL A 68 -6.88 -0.97 -12.72
C VAL A 68 -6.41 -2.06 -11.75
N HIS A 69 -5.49 -1.70 -10.86
CA HIS A 69 -5.06 -2.56 -9.75
C HIS A 69 -5.78 -2.13 -8.47
N ILE A 70 -6.21 -3.11 -7.65
CA ILE A 70 -6.95 -2.86 -6.40
C ILE A 70 -6.21 -3.47 -5.22
N LEU A 71 -5.89 -2.65 -4.21
CA LEU A 71 -5.30 -3.08 -2.95
C LEU A 71 -5.99 -2.39 -1.76
N LEU A 72 -6.87 -3.11 -1.07
CA LEU A 72 -7.72 -2.59 0.03
C LEU A 72 -7.35 -3.20 1.39
N THR A 73 -6.07 -3.50 1.60
CA THR A 73 -5.60 -3.97 2.91
C THR A 73 -5.85 -2.94 3.99
N SER A 74 -6.18 -3.38 5.19
CA SER A 74 -6.44 -2.50 6.34
C SER A 74 -5.17 -2.00 7.04
N ASN A 75 -4.03 -2.65 6.75
CA ASN A 75 -2.70 -2.27 7.20
C ASN A 75 -1.68 -2.74 6.17
N GLU A 76 -0.78 -1.85 5.80
CA GLU A 76 0.25 -2.13 4.82
C GLU A 76 1.49 -1.29 5.09
N GLY A 77 2.67 -1.91 5.12
CA GLY A 77 3.93 -1.19 5.29
C GLY A 77 4.24 -0.30 4.09
N TRP A 78 4.17 -0.86 2.89
CA TRP A 78 4.42 -0.13 1.64
C TRP A 78 3.39 -0.43 0.54
N GLY A 79 3.07 -1.72 0.31
CA GLY A 79 2.22 -2.15 -0.79
C GLY A 79 2.99 -2.30 -2.11
N LEU A 80 3.97 -3.21 -2.15
CA LEU A 80 4.81 -3.43 -3.35
C LEU A 80 3.97 -3.67 -4.61
N ALA A 81 2.83 -4.36 -4.49
CA ALA A 81 1.93 -4.63 -5.60
C ALA A 81 1.40 -3.35 -6.28
N ASN A 82 1.15 -2.28 -5.50
CA ASN A 82 0.79 -0.98 -6.08
C ASN A 82 1.95 -0.38 -6.89
N THR A 83 3.19 -0.42 -6.34
CA THR A 83 4.37 0.08 -7.05
C THR A 83 4.60 -0.70 -8.35
N GLU A 84 4.47 -2.01 -8.33
CA GLU A 84 4.60 -2.87 -9.51
C GLU A 84 3.53 -2.54 -10.57
N ALA A 85 2.28 -2.34 -10.14
CA ALA A 85 1.19 -1.92 -11.03
C ALA A 85 1.46 -0.54 -11.64
N MET A 86 1.90 0.43 -10.84
CA MET A 86 2.27 1.77 -11.31
C MET A 86 3.41 1.70 -12.32
N LEU A 87 4.47 0.92 -12.06
CA LEU A 87 5.59 0.73 -12.99
C LEU A 87 5.15 0.06 -14.31
N ALA A 88 4.11 -0.75 -14.29
CA ALA A 88 3.47 -1.28 -15.49
C ALA A 88 2.56 -0.26 -16.22
N GLY A 89 2.33 0.92 -15.63
CA GLY A 89 1.44 1.96 -16.15
C GLY A 89 -0.04 1.65 -15.92
N THR A 90 -0.35 0.94 -14.84
CA THR A 90 -1.69 0.59 -14.40
C THR A 90 -2.07 1.46 -13.20
N PRO A 91 -3.19 2.20 -13.26
CA PRO A 91 -3.64 3.02 -12.13
C PRO A 91 -4.08 2.15 -10.94
N ILE A 92 -4.11 2.75 -9.75
CA ILE A 92 -4.35 2.04 -8.49
C ILE A 92 -5.62 2.54 -7.80
N ILE A 93 -6.45 1.61 -7.30
CA ILE A 93 -7.45 1.84 -6.26
C ILE A 93 -6.87 1.31 -4.97
N ALA A 94 -6.66 2.14 -3.97
CA ALA A 94 -6.02 1.68 -2.74
C ALA A 94 -6.58 2.37 -1.49
N ASN A 95 -6.57 1.64 -0.37
CA ASN A 95 -6.91 2.18 0.94
C ASN A 95 -5.88 3.21 1.39
N VAL A 96 -6.34 4.32 1.96
CA VAL A 96 -5.47 5.39 2.46
C VAL A 96 -4.92 5.00 3.83
N THR A 97 -3.92 4.10 3.82
CA THR A 97 -3.25 3.60 5.04
C THR A 97 -1.79 3.29 4.77
N GLY A 98 -0.95 3.39 5.78
CA GLY A 98 0.48 3.08 5.72
C GLY A 98 1.19 3.73 4.54
N GLY A 99 2.19 3.08 3.98
CA GLY A 99 2.97 3.57 2.85
C GLY A 99 2.23 3.63 1.51
N MET A 100 1.01 3.08 1.42
CA MET A 100 0.18 3.26 0.22
C MET A 100 -0.21 4.72 -0.01
N GLN A 101 -0.23 5.54 1.03
CA GLN A 101 -0.47 6.98 0.94
C GLN A 101 0.61 7.70 0.13
N ASP A 102 1.87 7.29 0.30
CA ASP A 102 3.01 7.87 -0.40
C ASP A 102 2.91 7.61 -1.91
N GLN A 103 2.40 6.45 -2.29
CA GLN A 103 2.21 6.07 -3.70
C GLN A 103 1.09 6.84 -4.39
N MET A 104 0.16 7.44 -3.62
CA MET A 104 -0.91 8.28 -4.14
C MET A 104 -0.48 9.73 -4.38
N ARG A 105 0.67 10.14 -3.83
CA ARG A 105 1.20 11.51 -3.91
C ARG A 105 0.15 12.56 -3.55
N PHE A 106 -0.35 12.51 -2.31
CA PHE A 106 -1.23 13.58 -1.82
C PHE A 106 -0.50 14.92 -1.81
N ILE A 107 -1.24 15.98 -2.09
CA ILE A 107 -0.74 17.36 -2.12
C ILE A 107 -1.25 18.07 -0.87
N ASP A 108 -0.33 18.71 -0.16
CA ASP A 108 -0.63 19.50 1.03
C ASP A 108 -1.14 20.91 0.71
N GLU A 109 -1.37 21.73 1.72
CA GLU A 109 -1.84 23.12 1.56
C GLU A 109 -0.84 24.05 0.89
N ASN A 110 0.42 23.66 0.76
CA ASN A 110 1.48 24.43 0.08
C ASN A 110 1.64 24.02 -1.38
N GLY A 111 0.91 23.01 -1.84
CA GLY A 111 1.04 22.46 -3.19
C GLY A 111 2.18 21.44 -3.32
N GLU A 112 2.76 21.01 -2.20
CA GLU A 112 3.87 20.07 -2.16
C GLU A 112 3.38 18.64 -1.88
N TRP A 113 4.24 17.66 -2.13
CA TRP A 113 3.95 16.28 -1.76
C TRP A 113 3.83 16.16 -0.24
N PHE A 114 2.63 15.76 0.22
CA PHE A 114 2.35 15.58 1.65
C PHE A 114 3.36 14.66 2.32
N THR A 115 4.00 15.18 3.35
CA THR A 115 4.89 14.43 4.24
C THR A 115 4.28 14.39 5.64
N PRO A 116 4.16 13.20 6.27
CA PRO A 116 3.63 13.07 7.63
C PRO A 116 4.34 13.98 8.63
N SER A 117 3.56 14.67 9.46
CA SER A 117 4.04 15.57 10.52
C SER A 117 3.40 15.21 11.88
N ALA A 118 3.82 15.89 12.95
CA ALA A 118 3.20 15.70 14.25
C ALA A 118 1.70 16.10 14.27
N ASP A 119 1.34 17.12 13.50
CA ASP A 119 -0.04 17.62 13.42
C ASP A 119 -0.91 16.77 12.48
N VAL A 120 -0.34 16.32 11.37
CA VAL A 120 -1.00 15.43 10.39
C VAL A 120 -0.12 14.20 10.16
N PRO A 121 -0.17 13.21 11.07
CA PRO A 121 0.69 12.04 10.98
C PRO A 121 0.27 11.04 9.89
N SER A 122 -0.91 11.21 9.32
CA SER A 122 -1.45 10.36 8.26
C SER A 122 -2.64 11.02 7.59
N ASN A 123 -2.80 10.82 6.29
CA ASN A 123 -3.94 11.33 5.52
C ASN A 123 -5.17 10.40 5.53
N HIS A 124 -5.22 9.37 6.38
CA HIS A 124 -6.33 8.40 6.45
C HIS A 124 -7.71 9.05 6.67
N ARG A 125 -7.76 10.25 7.25
CA ARG A 125 -8.99 11.04 7.42
C ARG A 125 -9.33 11.90 6.20
N GLY A 126 -8.45 11.95 5.21
CA GLY A 126 -8.63 12.75 4.00
C GLY A 126 -8.55 14.25 4.28
N THR A 127 -7.58 14.69 5.08
CA THR A 127 -7.25 16.10 5.26
C THR A 127 -6.91 16.72 3.92
N TYR A 128 -6.05 16.06 3.15
CA TYR A 128 -5.69 16.43 1.80
C TYR A 128 -6.45 15.58 0.78
N LYS A 129 -7.06 16.22 -0.21
CA LYS A 129 -7.90 15.55 -1.21
C LYS A 129 -7.25 15.49 -2.59
N GLU A 130 -6.36 16.42 -2.87
CA GLU A 130 -5.63 16.43 -4.12
C GLU A 130 -4.54 15.37 -4.11
N HIS A 131 -4.40 14.64 -5.21
CA HIS A 131 -3.49 13.50 -5.33
C HIS A 131 -3.11 13.24 -6.80
N GLY A 132 -2.17 12.33 -7.03
CA GLY A 132 -1.80 11.91 -8.37
C GLY A 132 -2.97 11.34 -9.17
N GLU A 133 -3.09 11.71 -10.42
CA GLU A 133 -4.20 11.31 -11.32
C GLU A 133 -4.32 9.79 -11.51
N TRP A 134 -3.27 9.03 -11.22
CA TRP A 134 -3.22 7.57 -11.31
C TRP A 134 -3.82 6.85 -10.12
N ALA A 135 -4.09 7.57 -9.04
CA ALA A 135 -4.60 6.99 -7.81
C ALA A 135 -6.10 7.28 -7.65
N PHE A 136 -6.81 6.30 -7.11
CA PHE A 136 -8.21 6.37 -6.73
C PHE A 136 -8.32 6.01 -5.25
N PRO A 137 -8.14 6.98 -4.33
CA PRO A 137 -8.10 6.73 -2.90
C PRO A 137 -9.43 6.23 -2.35
N VAL A 138 -9.37 5.20 -1.49
CA VAL A 138 -10.48 4.77 -0.65
C VAL A 138 -10.12 5.12 0.79
N TYR A 139 -10.87 6.03 1.40
CA TYR A 139 -10.59 6.48 2.76
C TYR A 139 -11.17 5.54 3.79
N PRO A 140 -10.42 5.19 4.85
CA PRO A 140 -10.95 4.38 5.95
C PRO A 140 -12.13 5.06 6.63
N THR A 141 -13.14 4.27 6.95
CA THR A 141 -14.33 4.71 7.70
C THR A 141 -14.33 4.23 9.14
N SER A 142 -13.51 3.23 9.45
CA SER A 142 -13.29 2.75 10.81
C SER A 142 -11.83 2.42 11.06
N ARG A 143 -11.41 2.55 12.30
CA ARG A 143 -10.09 2.21 12.77
C ARG A 143 -10.18 1.38 14.02
N SER A 144 -9.50 0.25 14.10
CA SER A 144 -9.47 -0.62 15.27
C SER A 144 -8.05 -1.05 15.60
N ILE A 145 -7.79 -1.35 16.88
CA ILE A 145 -6.51 -1.95 17.28
C ILE A 145 -6.61 -3.44 17.09
N GLN A 146 -5.62 -4.01 16.37
CA GLN A 146 -5.45 -5.44 16.19
C GLN A 146 -4.11 -5.88 16.77
N GLY A 147 -4.04 -7.11 17.22
CA GLY A 147 -2.81 -7.68 17.76
C GLY A 147 -3.08 -8.76 18.81
N SER A 148 -2.00 -9.33 19.30
CA SER A 148 -2.02 -10.34 20.36
C SER A 148 -0.71 -10.25 21.16
N PRO A 149 -0.58 -10.93 22.33
CA PRO A 149 0.66 -10.90 23.12
C PRO A 149 1.95 -11.19 22.33
N PRO A 150 1.97 -12.14 21.38
CA PRO A 150 3.17 -12.41 20.58
C PRO A 150 3.33 -11.48 19.36
N THR A 151 2.34 -10.65 19.02
CA THR A 151 2.38 -9.73 17.89
C THR A 151 2.13 -8.30 18.34
N PRO A 152 2.83 -7.31 17.74
CA PRO A 152 2.59 -5.91 18.07
C PRO A 152 1.14 -5.51 17.87
N TYR A 153 0.63 -4.62 18.72
CA TYR A 153 -0.66 -3.98 18.49
C TYR A 153 -0.51 -2.88 17.44
N ILE A 154 -1.31 -2.98 16.39
CA ILE A 154 -1.33 -2.04 15.26
C ILE A 154 -2.75 -1.54 15.02
N TYR A 155 -2.87 -0.42 14.34
CA TYR A 155 -4.15 0.07 13.85
C TYR A 155 -4.49 -0.53 12.49
N ASP A 156 -5.70 -1.09 12.39
CA ASP A 156 -6.33 -1.49 11.15
C ASP A 156 -7.26 -0.38 10.66
N ASP A 157 -6.99 0.13 9.49
CA ASP A 157 -7.80 1.14 8.79
C ASP A 157 -8.73 0.46 7.80
N ARG A 158 -10.03 0.34 8.13
CA ARG A 158 -10.99 -0.40 7.32
C ARG A 158 -11.85 0.53 6.49
N CYS A 159 -11.87 0.31 5.19
CA CYS A 159 -12.77 0.99 4.25
C CYS A 159 -14.10 0.24 4.11
N ARG A 160 -15.13 0.96 3.65
CA ARG A 160 -16.41 0.35 3.26
C ARG A 160 -16.30 -0.19 1.84
N TRP A 161 -17.05 -1.25 1.58
CA TRP A 161 -17.13 -1.81 0.23
C TRP A 161 -17.83 -0.85 -0.76
N GLU A 162 -18.76 0.00 -0.28
CA GLU A 162 -19.44 1.02 -1.09
C GLU A 162 -18.44 2.05 -1.64
N ASP A 163 -17.53 2.53 -0.79
CA ASP A 163 -16.52 3.50 -1.20
C ASP A 163 -15.53 2.88 -2.23
N ALA A 164 -15.24 1.59 -2.07
CA ALA A 164 -14.45 0.85 -3.06
C ALA A 164 -15.23 0.67 -4.38
N MET A 165 -16.51 0.37 -4.31
CA MET A 165 -17.38 0.30 -5.48
C MET A 165 -17.42 1.62 -6.25
N ASP A 166 -17.56 2.75 -5.56
CA ASP A 166 -17.56 4.08 -6.17
C ASP A 166 -16.29 4.34 -6.97
N ARG A 167 -15.12 3.89 -6.47
CA ARG A 167 -13.84 4.03 -7.21
C ARG A 167 -13.78 3.12 -8.42
N ILE A 168 -14.29 1.90 -8.33
CA ILE A 168 -14.39 0.99 -9.48
C ILE A 168 -15.32 1.59 -10.55
N GLU A 169 -16.46 2.11 -10.15
CA GLU A 169 -17.41 2.75 -11.05
C GLU A 169 -16.84 4.01 -11.72
N GLU A 170 -16.07 4.82 -10.97
CA GLU A 170 -15.35 5.95 -11.51
C GLU A 170 -14.35 5.51 -12.59
N CYS A 171 -13.55 4.49 -12.32
CA CYS A 171 -12.61 3.92 -13.28
C CYS A 171 -13.34 3.42 -14.54
N TYR A 172 -14.44 2.70 -14.36
CA TYR A 172 -15.24 2.21 -15.48
C TYR A 172 -15.77 3.35 -16.38
N LYS A 173 -16.31 4.41 -15.78
CA LYS A 173 -16.83 5.59 -16.50
C LYS A 173 -15.74 6.37 -17.24
N LEU A 174 -14.51 6.41 -16.70
CA LEU A 174 -13.38 7.03 -17.37
C LEU A 174 -12.98 6.28 -18.65
N GLY A 175 -13.13 4.97 -18.65
CA GLY A 175 -12.78 4.10 -19.77
C GLY A 175 -11.28 3.89 -19.97
N ARG A 176 -10.96 2.83 -20.73
CA ARG A 176 -9.59 2.31 -20.88
C ARG A 176 -8.57 3.34 -21.37
N LYS A 177 -8.97 4.22 -22.29
CA LYS A 177 -8.04 5.23 -22.86
C LYS A 177 -7.57 6.21 -21.79
N GLU A 178 -8.48 6.71 -20.97
CA GLU A 178 -8.17 7.66 -19.90
C GLU A 178 -7.44 6.98 -18.75
N LEU A 179 -7.84 5.77 -18.36
CA LEU A 179 -7.13 4.98 -17.37
C LEU A 179 -5.68 4.73 -17.79
N LYS A 180 -5.45 4.35 -19.05
CA LYS A 180 -4.07 4.17 -19.57
C LYS A 180 -3.26 5.45 -19.52
N ARG A 181 -3.85 6.59 -19.88
CA ARG A 181 -3.19 7.89 -19.79
C ARG A 181 -2.78 8.22 -18.35
N ARG A 182 -3.70 8.01 -17.40
CA ARG A 182 -3.45 8.23 -15.97
C ARG A 182 -2.40 7.28 -15.41
N GLY A 183 -2.49 6.01 -15.76
CA GLY A 183 -1.52 4.99 -15.34
C GLY A 183 -0.09 5.30 -15.84
N LEU A 184 0.07 5.79 -17.08
CA LEU A 184 1.36 6.22 -17.59
C LEU A 184 1.92 7.41 -16.82
N LYS A 185 1.09 8.38 -16.39
CA LYS A 185 1.55 9.46 -15.50
C LYS A 185 2.03 8.92 -14.15
N GLY A 186 1.34 7.92 -13.60
CA GLY A 186 1.78 7.22 -12.38
C GLY A 186 3.12 6.54 -12.56
N ARG A 187 3.34 5.88 -13.70
CA ARG A 187 4.61 5.28 -14.05
C ARG A 187 5.73 6.33 -14.14
N ASP A 188 5.48 7.40 -14.88
CA ASP A 188 6.48 8.46 -15.07
C ASP A 188 6.88 9.06 -13.72
N TRP A 189 5.90 9.31 -12.84
CA TRP A 189 6.19 9.78 -11.49
C TRP A 189 6.95 8.74 -10.64
N ALA A 190 6.53 7.47 -10.65
CA ALA A 190 7.21 6.41 -9.88
C ALA A 190 8.67 6.19 -10.31
N LEU A 191 9.00 6.51 -11.56
CA LEU A 191 10.36 6.46 -12.12
C LEU A 191 11.16 7.74 -11.87
N SER A 192 10.52 8.83 -11.40
CA SER A 192 11.16 10.12 -11.20
C SER A 192 12.06 10.16 -9.97
N ASP A 193 12.95 11.13 -9.93
CA ASP A 193 13.79 11.40 -8.76
C ASP A 193 12.96 11.84 -7.54
N GLU A 194 11.81 12.50 -7.76
CA GLU A 194 10.88 12.89 -6.70
C GLU A 194 10.36 11.67 -5.94
N ALA A 195 9.80 10.68 -6.63
CA ALA A 195 9.29 9.46 -6.01
C ALA A 195 10.41 8.60 -5.43
N GLY A 196 11.47 8.42 -6.19
CA GLY A 196 12.64 7.65 -5.77
C GLY A 196 12.37 6.16 -5.50
N PHE A 197 11.39 5.54 -6.19
CA PHE A 197 10.94 4.16 -5.93
C PHE A 197 11.77 3.10 -6.62
N THR A 198 12.71 3.46 -7.50
CA THR A 198 13.54 2.48 -8.17
C THR A 198 14.67 1.98 -7.27
N SER A 199 15.16 0.76 -7.51
CA SER A 199 16.31 0.21 -6.80
C SER A 199 17.57 1.07 -6.96
N LYS A 200 17.72 1.78 -8.07
CA LYS A 200 18.81 2.75 -8.27
C LYS A 200 18.72 3.90 -7.25
N HIS A 201 17.53 4.49 -7.10
CA HIS A 201 17.31 5.57 -6.13
C HIS A 201 17.52 5.09 -4.69
N GLN A 202 17.02 3.89 -4.36
CA GLN A 202 17.23 3.30 -3.04
C GLN A 202 18.72 3.06 -2.75
N ALA A 203 19.46 2.52 -3.73
CA ALA A 203 20.91 2.33 -3.59
C ALA A 203 21.63 3.67 -3.36
N GLN A 204 21.28 4.71 -4.10
CA GLN A 204 21.86 6.05 -3.91
C GLN A 204 21.55 6.62 -2.52
N LYS A 205 20.31 6.53 -2.04
CA LYS A 205 19.93 6.97 -0.69
C LYS A 205 20.70 6.22 0.39
N VAL A 206 20.87 4.90 0.25
CA VAL A 206 21.64 4.10 1.21
C VAL A 206 23.12 4.50 1.21
N ILE A 207 23.72 4.66 0.02
CA ILE A 207 25.14 5.08 -0.08
C ILE A 207 25.32 6.46 0.57
N SER A 208 24.50 7.45 0.21
CA SER A 208 24.56 8.80 0.79
C SER A 208 24.37 8.79 2.31
N ALA A 209 23.47 7.97 2.83
CA ALA A 209 23.28 7.84 4.28
C ALA A 209 24.48 7.22 4.98
N PHE A 210 25.18 6.28 4.34
CA PHE A 210 26.44 5.75 4.87
C PHE A 210 27.57 6.79 4.83
N ASP A 211 27.69 7.54 3.74
CA ASP A 211 28.68 8.60 3.63
C ASP A 211 28.46 9.64 4.74
N GLU A 212 27.22 10.12 4.92
CA GLU A 212 26.85 11.03 6.02
C GLU A 212 27.15 10.42 7.40
N LEU A 213 26.83 9.13 7.59
CA LEU A 213 27.09 8.45 8.85
C LEU A 213 28.60 8.40 9.15
N PHE A 214 29.42 8.08 8.16
CA PHE A 214 30.88 8.03 8.35
C PHE A 214 31.50 9.41 8.62
N ASP A 215 30.93 10.46 8.03
CA ASP A 215 31.39 11.83 8.24
C ASP A 215 30.96 12.40 9.61
N THR A 216 29.83 11.96 10.12
CA THR A 216 29.22 12.52 11.34
C THR A 216 29.32 11.62 12.56
N TRP A 217 29.69 10.33 12.37
CA TRP A 217 29.69 9.36 13.43
C TRP A 217 30.81 9.60 14.43
N GLU A 218 30.44 9.76 15.67
CA GLU A 218 31.37 9.77 16.79
C GLU A 218 31.25 8.47 17.60
N PRO A 219 32.38 7.86 18.05
CA PRO A 219 32.35 6.69 18.89
C PRO A 219 31.54 6.99 20.16
N ARG A 220 30.61 6.13 20.52
CA ARG A 220 30.01 6.19 21.85
C ARG A 220 31.10 6.14 22.90
N GLU A 221 30.92 6.86 24.01
CA GLU A 221 31.80 6.75 25.17
C GLU A 221 32.04 5.27 25.50
N LYS A 222 33.30 4.91 25.70
CA LYS A 222 33.63 3.54 26.07
C LYS A 222 33.04 3.26 27.44
N TYR A 223 32.16 2.29 27.52
CA TYR A 223 31.74 1.79 28.81
C TYR A 223 32.87 1.03 29.46
N GLU A 224 33.27 1.43 30.65
CA GLU A 224 34.20 0.71 31.48
C GLU A 224 33.41 -0.30 32.35
N VAL A 225 33.73 -1.57 32.21
CA VAL A 225 33.14 -2.61 33.06
C VAL A 225 33.98 -2.69 34.33
N VAL A 226 33.49 -2.10 35.40
CA VAL A 226 34.12 -2.17 36.73
C VAL A 226 33.39 -3.19 37.60
N LYS A 227 34.13 -3.92 38.44
CA LYS A 227 33.51 -4.78 39.45
C LYS A 227 32.79 -3.91 40.48
N ALA A 228 31.62 -4.34 40.91
CA ALA A 228 30.78 -3.56 41.81
C ALA A 228 31.47 -3.13 43.11
N ASN A 229 32.42 -3.95 43.64
CA ASN A 229 33.20 -3.65 44.84
C ASN A 229 34.36 -2.68 44.58
N GLU A 230 34.72 -2.42 43.33
CA GLU A 230 35.78 -1.49 42.90
C GLU A 230 35.23 -0.14 42.48
N TYR A 231 33.89 -0.05 42.29
CA TYR A 231 33.22 1.18 41.86
C TYR A 231 33.11 2.18 43.02
N LYS A 232 33.83 3.29 42.91
CA LYS A 232 33.84 4.39 43.90
C LYS A 232 32.98 5.57 43.50
N GLY A 233 32.26 5.51 42.35
CA GLY A 233 31.39 6.55 41.87
C GLY A 233 29.98 6.46 42.48
N GLN A 234 29.22 7.58 42.49
CA GLN A 234 27.80 7.55 42.81
C GLN A 234 27.05 7.00 41.64
N PHE A 235 26.14 6.03 41.85
CA PHE A 235 25.15 5.62 40.87
C PHE A 235 24.15 6.78 40.68
N LEU A 236 24.50 7.76 39.86
CA LEU A 236 23.66 8.86 39.52
C LEU A 236 22.68 8.42 38.42
N ASN A 237 21.44 8.14 38.84
CA ASN A 237 20.22 8.17 38.02
C ASN A 237 20.28 7.58 36.62
N HIS A 238 20.80 6.38 36.44
CA HIS A 238 20.53 5.62 35.24
C HIS A 238 19.16 4.95 35.37
N LYS A 239 18.18 5.41 34.56
CA LYS A 239 16.94 4.65 34.37
C LYS A 239 17.33 3.29 33.81
N ILE A 240 17.17 2.23 34.60
CA ILE A 240 17.22 0.87 34.08
C ILE A 240 15.98 0.73 33.18
N ILE A 241 16.20 0.62 31.89
CA ILE A 241 15.15 0.28 30.95
C ILE A 241 15.12 -1.24 30.92
N TYR A 242 14.03 -1.83 31.46
CA TYR A 242 13.75 -3.25 31.39
C TYR A 242 13.19 -3.60 30.01
#